data_046d5eb0e3d804daecb4f01c60235d33
#
_entry.id   046d5eb0e3d804daecb4f01c60235d33
#
_cell.length_a   1.000
_cell.length_b   1.000
_cell.length_c   1.000
_cell.angle_alpha   90.00
_cell.angle_beta   90.00
_cell.angle_gamma   90.00
#
_symmetry.space_group_name_H-M   'P 1'
#
loop_
_entity.id
_entity.type
_entity.pdbx_description
1 polymer ?
#
loop_
_entity_poly.entity_id
_entity_poly.type
_entity_poly.pdbx_seq_one_letter_code
_entity_poly.pdbx_strand_id
1 'polypeptide(L)'
;MRQPLVVSASLVVYKPDLPTVRRTLLALQEAGRLAGKHYPLQLSLTLVDNSHEAALHGQMTEWLDGVRPEVPDWTLHLLDAAGNVGYGRGNNLVIEKVRSDYHLVVNPDLFVNADALLEALRFMEEHRDVGLLSPAVYGEDGERHYLCKRNPTLLVMFLRSFCPPWLQSKLGFVIDEFEMRDCDYDKPIHPLEYPTGCFMFFRSAPLQAIGGFDPDFFLHYEDADIGRRMLKTARVVYVPTVRVVHQWARDTHRSFRSKLITVKSGWLYWRKWGGAFRSKPAWELAPVAPSLGLAASASPADGTGHRVLVTGASGFIGQAVCADLPARGYEVLGAVRKNPGAVLPGAVPHLALGDMDEQTDWTAALADVDSVVHLAARVHLMRETAQDPLAEFRRINVALTMNLARQAAAAGVKRFIFVSSVKVNGESTPVGQPFEADDIPLPMDSYGVSKLEAEQALMHLAEQTGMEVVIIRPVLVYGPGVKANFHMMMRWVVLGVPLPLGSLGNQRSLVAIDNLVDLIATCLRHPAAANQTFLVSDGEDLTVTALLQRTAAAFGRPARLMPVPMFILRLGGRVLGKEAVVQRLCETLQVDITKTRRLLGWRPPVSVDGALRKTVRQLLKE
;
A
#
# COMPACT_ATOMS: atom_id res chain seq x y z
N MET A 1 -32.19 -3.22 14.84
CA MET A 1 -32.22 -3.15 13.36
C MET A 1 -31.06 -2.28 12.91
N ARG A 2 -30.29 -2.68 11.90
CA ARG A 2 -29.25 -1.80 11.33
C ARG A 2 -29.94 -0.60 10.67
N GLN A 3 -29.40 0.61 10.83
CA GLN A 3 -29.88 1.77 10.09
C GLN A 3 -29.72 1.52 8.58
N PRO A 4 -30.67 1.96 7.73
CA PRO A 4 -30.53 1.80 6.29
C PRO A 4 -29.32 2.56 5.75
N LEU A 5 -28.58 1.93 4.85
CA LEU A 5 -27.51 2.58 4.10
C LEU A 5 -28.14 3.53 3.07
N VAL A 6 -27.70 4.76 3.05
CA VAL A 6 -28.16 5.77 2.10
C VAL A 6 -27.18 5.83 0.94
N VAL A 7 -27.65 5.55 -0.28
CA VAL A 7 -26.86 5.64 -1.51
C VAL A 7 -27.49 6.67 -2.42
N SER A 8 -26.73 7.70 -2.77
CA SER A 8 -27.14 8.67 -3.78
C SER A 8 -26.38 8.44 -5.09
N ALA A 9 -26.97 8.85 -6.19
CA ALA A 9 -26.33 8.82 -7.51
C ALA A 9 -26.50 10.13 -8.24
N SER A 10 -25.50 10.51 -9.05
CA SER A 10 -25.58 11.61 -10.02
C SER A 10 -25.31 11.11 -11.44
N LEU A 11 -26.15 11.55 -12.36
CA LEU A 11 -26.09 11.22 -13.79
C LEU A 11 -26.20 12.51 -14.59
N VAL A 12 -25.08 12.99 -15.14
CA VAL A 12 -25.01 14.24 -15.90
C VAL A 12 -25.29 13.96 -17.37
N VAL A 13 -26.24 14.65 -17.96
CA VAL A 13 -26.61 14.49 -19.37
C VAL A 13 -26.47 15.81 -20.14
N TYR A 14 -26.07 15.69 -21.40
CA TYR A 14 -26.03 16.79 -22.36
C TYR A 14 -26.65 16.33 -23.67
N LYS A 15 -27.83 16.87 -24.02
CA LYS A 15 -28.64 16.45 -25.18
C LYS A 15 -28.75 14.92 -25.25
N PRO A 16 -29.35 14.29 -24.23
CA PRO A 16 -29.31 12.85 -24.06
C PRO A 16 -30.14 12.11 -25.10
N ASP A 17 -29.68 10.89 -25.44
CA ASP A 17 -30.53 9.85 -26.01
C ASP A 17 -31.36 9.22 -24.89
N LEU A 18 -32.63 9.62 -24.77
CA LEU A 18 -33.51 9.18 -23.67
C LEU A 18 -33.71 7.66 -23.61
N PRO A 19 -33.80 6.90 -24.72
CA PRO A 19 -33.80 5.44 -24.70
C PRO A 19 -32.57 4.84 -23.99
N THR A 20 -31.37 5.34 -24.27
CA THR A 20 -30.13 4.89 -23.63
C THR A 20 -30.13 5.21 -22.13
N VAL A 21 -30.54 6.43 -21.74
CA VAL A 21 -30.68 6.82 -20.34
C VAL A 21 -31.67 5.89 -19.61
N ARG A 22 -32.82 5.53 -20.23
CA ARG A 22 -33.78 4.59 -19.66
C ARG A 22 -33.16 3.21 -19.41
N ARG A 23 -32.36 2.69 -20.33
CA ARG A 23 -31.65 1.41 -20.15
C ARG A 23 -30.69 1.48 -18.94
N THR A 24 -29.98 2.61 -18.77
CA THR A 24 -29.10 2.84 -17.61
C THR A 24 -29.91 2.84 -16.30
N LEU A 25 -31.06 3.54 -16.26
CA LEU A 25 -31.93 3.55 -15.08
C LEU A 25 -32.49 2.18 -14.73
N LEU A 26 -32.90 1.39 -15.73
CA LEU A 26 -33.41 0.03 -15.52
C LEU A 26 -32.30 -0.92 -15.02
N ALA A 27 -31.07 -0.77 -15.52
CA ALA A 27 -29.92 -1.53 -14.99
C ALA A 27 -29.63 -1.18 -13.53
N LEU A 28 -29.68 0.10 -13.17
CA LEU A 28 -29.54 0.57 -11.78
C LEU A 28 -30.67 0.06 -10.89
N GLN A 29 -31.92 0.01 -11.41
CA GLN A 29 -33.06 -0.55 -10.69
C GLN A 29 -32.84 -2.02 -10.31
N GLU A 30 -32.38 -2.83 -11.26
CA GLU A 30 -32.13 -4.25 -11.01
C GLU A 30 -30.99 -4.44 -10.00
N ALA A 31 -29.92 -3.64 -10.12
CA ALA A 31 -28.82 -3.65 -9.16
C ALA A 31 -29.24 -3.19 -7.76
N GLY A 32 -30.08 -2.15 -7.66
CA GLY A 32 -30.67 -1.69 -6.41
C GLY A 32 -31.57 -2.73 -5.76
N ARG A 33 -32.43 -3.38 -6.55
CA ARG A 33 -33.34 -4.44 -6.10
C ARG A 33 -32.57 -5.65 -5.54
N LEU A 34 -31.47 -6.05 -6.19
CA LEU A 34 -30.66 -7.16 -5.70
C LEU A 34 -29.91 -6.78 -4.43
N ALA A 35 -29.30 -5.62 -4.38
CA ALA A 35 -28.59 -5.13 -3.19
C ALA A 35 -29.52 -4.94 -2.00
N GLY A 36 -30.76 -4.48 -2.23
CA GLY A 36 -31.82 -4.31 -1.21
C GLY A 36 -32.25 -5.60 -0.51
N LYS A 37 -31.99 -6.78 -1.12
CA LYS A 37 -32.23 -8.09 -0.45
C LYS A 37 -31.19 -8.38 0.65
N HIS A 38 -30.04 -7.74 0.60
CA HIS A 38 -28.90 -7.98 1.52
C HIS A 38 -28.66 -6.84 2.50
N TYR A 39 -29.00 -5.61 2.10
CA TYR A 39 -28.85 -4.39 2.90
C TYR A 39 -30.16 -3.62 2.94
N PRO A 40 -30.61 -3.10 4.09
CA PRO A 40 -31.66 -2.08 4.08
C PRO A 40 -31.11 -0.82 3.39
N LEU A 41 -31.70 -0.42 2.26
CA LEU A 41 -31.21 0.66 1.42
C LEU A 41 -32.23 1.79 1.28
N GLN A 42 -31.70 3.02 1.19
CA GLN A 42 -32.41 4.18 0.65
C GLN A 42 -31.62 4.68 -0.57
N LEU A 43 -32.24 4.63 -1.75
CA LEU A 43 -31.61 4.94 -3.02
C LEU A 43 -32.20 6.22 -3.61
N SER A 44 -31.34 7.14 -4.04
CA SER A 44 -31.74 8.37 -4.73
C SER A 44 -30.84 8.64 -5.94
N LEU A 45 -31.41 9.07 -7.06
CA LEU A 45 -30.68 9.42 -8.27
C LEU A 45 -31.12 10.80 -8.75
N THR A 46 -30.15 11.66 -9.00
CA THR A 46 -30.38 12.98 -9.59
C THR A 46 -29.86 12.99 -11.03
N LEU A 47 -30.77 13.15 -11.98
CA LEU A 47 -30.46 13.43 -13.36
C LEU A 47 -30.14 14.93 -13.48
N VAL A 48 -28.94 15.27 -13.94
CA VAL A 48 -28.51 16.66 -14.10
C VAL A 48 -28.55 17.03 -15.56
N ASP A 49 -29.52 17.88 -15.93
CA ASP A 49 -29.65 18.42 -17.28
C ASP A 49 -28.62 19.53 -17.52
N ASN A 50 -27.61 19.24 -18.29
CA ASN A 50 -26.52 20.14 -18.66
C ASN A 50 -26.76 20.78 -20.06
N SER A 51 -27.95 20.59 -20.66
CA SER A 51 -28.28 21.05 -22.01
C SER A 51 -28.70 22.52 -22.08
N HIS A 52 -29.33 23.01 -21.01
CA HIS A 52 -29.85 24.37 -20.90
C HIS A 52 -30.83 24.77 -22.02
N GLU A 53 -31.72 23.86 -22.40
CA GLU A 53 -32.77 24.05 -23.38
C GLU A 53 -34.12 23.83 -22.69
N ALA A 54 -34.91 24.91 -22.42
CA ALA A 54 -36.16 24.83 -21.65
C ALA A 54 -37.16 23.80 -22.22
N ALA A 55 -37.23 23.67 -23.56
CA ALA A 55 -38.09 22.69 -24.20
C ALA A 55 -37.63 21.25 -23.93
N LEU A 56 -36.33 21.00 -23.99
CA LEU A 56 -35.75 19.70 -23.69
C LEU A 56 -35.90 19.34 -22.19
N HIS A 57 -35.70 20.31 -21.31
CA HIS A 57 -35.91 20.14 -19.87
C HIS A 57 -37.35 19.73 -19.54
N GLY A 58 -38.35 20.41 -20.19
CA GLY A 58 -39.76 20.05 -20.07
C GLY A 58 -40.03 18.61 -20.57
N GLN A 59 -39.50 18.24 -21.74
CA GLN A 59 -39.59 16.87 -22.26
C GLN A 59 -38.94 15.82 -21.30
N MET A 60 -37.80 16.15 -20.73
CA MET A 60 -37.14 15.28 -19.77
C MET A 60 -37.95 15.14 -18.48
N THR A 61 -38.65 16.16 -18.03
CA THR A 61 -39.54 16.09 -16.87
C THR A 61 -40.68 15.11 -17.11
N GLU A 62 -41.42 15.29 -18.20
CA GLU A 62 -42.53 14.41 -18.60
C GLU A 62 -42.05 12.96 -18.78
N TRP A 63 -40.92 12.80 -19.47
CA TRP A 63 -40.31 11.48 -19.70
C TRP A 63 -39.91 10.81 -18.37
N LEU A 64 -39.29 11.53 -17.44
CA LEU A 64 -38.86 11.02 -16.15
C LEU A 64 -40.06 10.57 -15.29
N ASP A 65 -41.16 11.32 -15.33
CA ASP A 65 -42.40 10.93 -14.64
C ASP A 65 -42.97 9.62 -15.20
N GLY A 66 -42.83 9.38 -16.51
CA GLY A 66 -43.18 8.12 -17.14
C GLY A 66 -42.28 6.95 -16.75
N VAL A 67 -41.00 7.20 -16.44
CA VAL A 67 -40.02 6.18 -16.06
C VAL A 67 -40.06 5.84 -14.57
N ARG A 68 -40.49 6.76 -13.69
CA ARG A 68 -40.57 6.54 -12.22
C ARG A 68 -41.22 5.23 -11.80
N PRO A 69 -42.34 4.79 -12.38
CA PRO A 69 -42.95 3.50 -12.03
C PRO A 69 -42.09 2.28 -12.37
N GLU A 70 -41.16 2.41 -13.31
CA GLU A 70 -40.27 1.32 -13.73
C GLU A 70 -39.05 1.15 -12.83
N VAL A 71 -38.75 2.17 -11.99
CA VAL A 71 -37.60 2.20 -11.08
C VAL A 71 -38.01 2.51 -9.64
N PRO A 72 -38.91 1.72 -9.04
CA PRO A 72 -39.57 2.03 -7.76
C PRO A 72 -38.60 2.08 -6.57
N ASP A 73 -37.44 1.41 -6.65
CA ASP A 73 -36.46 1.39 -5.56
C ASP A 73 -35.61 2.68 -5.51
N TRP A 74 -35.66 3.50 -6.56
CA TRP A 74 -34.92 4.75 -6.66
C TRP A 74 -35.83 5.97 -6.60
N THR A 75 -35.53 6.90 -5.69
CA THR A 75 -36.13 8.23 -5.73
C THR A 75 -35.44 9.07 -6.80
N LEU A 76 -36.16 9.41 -7.90
CA LEU A 76 -35.62 10.15 -9.03
C LEU A 76 -35.84 11.64 -8.90
N HIS A 77 -34.79 12.43 -9.16
CA HIS A 77 -34.81 13.89 -9.21
C HIS A 77 -34.28 14.38 -10.57
N LEU A 78 -34.78 15.49 -11.05
CA LEU A 78 -34.24 16.22 -12.21
C LEU A 78 -33.73 17.58 -11.72
N LEU A 79 -32.53 17.95 -12.14
CA LEU A 79 -31.86 19.21 -11.80
C LEU A 79 -31.38 19.90 -13.08
N ASP A 80 -31.80 21.17 -13.30
CA ASP A 80 -31.21 22.01 -14.35
C ASP A 80 -29.89 22.62 -13.87
N ALA A 81 -28.82 22.41 -14.63
CA ALA A 81 -27.51 22.99 -14.35
C ALA A 81 -27.38 24.47 -14.77
N ALA A 82 -28.43 25.08 -15.32
CA ALA A 82 -28.44 26.45 -15.83
C ALA A 82 -27.37 26.72 -16.92
N GLY A 83 -27.02 25.67 -17.69
CA GLY A 83 -26.07 25.75 -18.79
C GLY A 83 -25.16 24.51 -18.87
N ASN A 84 -24.37 24.41 -19.95
CA ASN A 84 -23.33 23.37 -20.03
C ASN A 84 -22.14 23.76 -19.12
N VAL A 85 -22.22 23.37 -17.86
CA VAL A 85 -21.18 23.65 -16.85
C VAL A 85 -20.00 22.69 -16.91
N GLY A 86 -20.08 21.62 -17.72
CA GLY A 86 -19.10 20.53 -17.80
C GLY A 86 -19.45 19.37 -16.87
N TYR A 87 -18.71 18.26 -17.02
CA TYR A 87 -19.03 17.00 -16.34
C TYR A 87 -18.83 17.09 -14.81
N GLY A 88 -17.65 17.50 -14.39
CA GLY A 88 -17.31 17.58 -12.96
C GLY A 88 -18.19 18.56 -12.18
N ARG A 89 -18.43 19.76 -12.73
CA ARG A 89 -19.31 20.75 -12.10
C ARG A 89 -20.76 20.28 -12.05
N GLY A 90 -21.24 19.59 -13.09
CA GLY A 90 -22.58 19.00 -13.09
C GLY A 90 -22.76 18.01 -11.94
N ASN A 91 -21.81 17.13 -11.71
CA ASN A 91 -21.83 16.21 -10.58
C ASN A 91 -21.74 16.95 -9.22
N ASN A 92 -20.95 18.01 -9.13
CA ASN A 92 -20.83 18.80 -7.90
C ASN A 92 -22.15 19.42 -7.43
N LEU A 93 -23.04 19.78 -8.34
CA LEU A 93 -24.37 20.30 -7.98
C LEU A 93 -25.18 19.33 -7.11
N VAL A 94 -24.90 18.03 -7.25
CA VAL A 94 -25.50 16.97 -6.44
C VAL A 94 -24.62 16.70 -5.21
N ILE A 95 -23.31 16.52 -5.39
CA ILE A 95 -22.34 16.16 -4.33
C ILE A 95 -22.38 17.15 -3.16
N GLU A 96 -22.50 18.44 -3.41
CA GLU A 96 -22.58 19.50 -2.39
C GLU A 96 -23.82 19.37 -1.47
N LYS A 97 -24.91 18.79 -1.99
CA LYS A 97 -26.20 18.67 -1.28
C LYS A 97 -26.41 17.29 -0.66
N VAL A 98 -25.56 16.32 -1.01
CA VAL A 98 -25.72 14.90 -0.62
C VAL A 98 -25.57 14.71 0.88
N ARG A 99 -26.49 13.91 1.43
CA ARG A 99 -26.48 13.40 2.81
C ARG A 99 -26.60 11.87 2.77
N SER A 100 -25.63 11.20 2.14
CA SER A 100 -25.62 9.75 1.97
C SER A 100 -24.33 9.15 2.53
N ASP A 101 -24.35 7.82 2.77
CA ASP A 101 -23.15 7.07 3.13
C ASP A 101 -22.23 6.89 1.92
N TYR A 102 -22.86 6.66 0.76
CA TYR A 102 -22.19 6.44 -0.52
C TYR A 102 -22.78 7.29 -1.63
N HIS A 103 -21.93 7.72 -2.55
CA HIS A 103 -22.32 8.46 -3.75
C HIS A 103 -21.79 7.80 -5.01
N LEU A 104 -22.68 7.51 -5.98
CA LEU A 104 -22.35 6.95 -7.28
C LEU A 104 -22.38 8.04 -8.34
N VAL A 105 -21.26 8.25 -9.02
CA VAL A 105 -21.20 9.01 -10.27
C VAL A 105 -21.25 8.02 -11.42
N VAL A 106 -22.22 8.16 -12.32
CA VAL A 106 -22.46 7.22 -13.40
C VAL A 106 -22.78 7.94 -14.71
N ASN A 107 -22.24 7.42 -15.82
CA ASN A 107 -22.52 7.91 -17.16
C ASN A 107 -23.91 7.47 -17.66
N PRO A 108 -24.55 8.24 -18.57
CA PRO A 108 -25.87 7.92 -19.11
C PRO A 108 -25.92 6.73 -20.06
N ASP A 109 -24.76 6.23 -20.52
CA ASP A 109 -24.56 5.13 -21.46
C ASP A 109 -23.87 3.92 -20.82
N LEU A 110 -24.02 3.79 -19.49
CA LEU A 110 -23.42 2.72 -18.71
C LEU A 110 -24.48 1.76 -18.16
N PHE A 111 -24.32 0.47 -18.39
CA PHE A 111 -25.21 -0.56 -17.88
C PHE A 111 -24.50 -1.36 -16.80
N VAL A 112 -24.98 -1.24 -15.58
CA VAL A 112 -24.44 -1.97 -14.43
C VAL A 112 -24.97 -3.40 -14.42
N ASN A 113 -24.12 -4.37 -14.09
CA ASN A 113 -24.58 -5.73 -13.86
C ASN A 113 -25.48 -5.76 -12.61
N ALA A 114 -26.39 -6.71 -12.57
CA ALA A 114 -27.38 -6.81 -11.50
C ALA A 114 -26.73 -6.92 -10.09
N ASP A 115 -25.57 -7.53 -9.97
CA ASP A 115 -24.81 -7.68 -8.72
C ASP A 115 -23.85 -6.53 -8.42
N ALA A 116 -23.66 -5.58 -9.35
CA ALA A 116 -22.60 -4.56 -9.24
C ALA A 116 -22.75 -3.67 -8.00
N LEU A 117 -23.96 -3.24 -7.65
CA LEU A 117 -24.18 -2.42 -6.46
C LEU A 117 -23.99 -3.23 -5.17
N LEU A 118 -24.42 -4.48 -5.15
CA LEU A 118 -24.21 -5.40 -4.02
C LEU A 118 -22.72 -5.62 -3.77
N GLU A 119 -21.95 -5.95 -4.82
CA GLU A 119 -20.51 -6.17 -4.70
C GLU A 119 -19.75 -4.89 -4.31
N ALA A 120 -20.19 -3.72 -4.84
CA ALA A 120 -19.61 -2.44 -4.44
C ALA A 120 -19.85 -2.15 -2.94
N LEU A 121 -21.07 -2.33 -2.46
CA LEU A 121 -21.41 -2.13 -1.04
C LEU A 121 -20.66 -3.13 -0.15
N ARG A 122 -20.62 -4.42 -0.52
CA ARG A 122 -19.90 -5.46 0.22
C ARG A 122 -18.43 -5.08 0.37
N PHE A 123 -17.77 -4.74 -0.74
CA PHE A 123 -16.38 -4.35 -0.74
C PHE A 123 -16.12 -3.10 0.11
N MET A 124 -16.96 -2.08 -0.02
CA MET A 124 -16.82 -0.83 0.74
C MET A 124 -17.08 -1.02 2.24
N GLU A 125 -18.01 -1.88 2.65
CA GLU A 125 -18.26 -2.17 4.07
C GLU A 125 -17.12 -2.98 4.70
N GLU A 126 -16.51 -3.90 3.95
CA GLU A 126 -15.34 -4.68 4.38
C GLU A 126 -14.06 -3.83 4.42
N HIS A 127 -13.97 -2.78 3.59
CA HIS A 127 -12.77 -1.94 3.43
C HIS A 127 -13.07 -0.47 3.71
N ARG A 128 -13.20 -0.12 4.98
CA ARG A 128 -13.61 1.23 5.42
C ARG A 128 -12.62 2.35 5.08
N ASP A 129 -11.41 2.01 4.75
CA ASP A 129 -10.33 2.91 4.31
C ASP A 129 -10.40 3.26 2.81
N VAL A 130 -11.29 2.60 2.07
CA VAL A 130 -11.54 2.91 0.65
C VAL A 130 -12.49 4.08 0.52
N GLY A 131 -12.04 5.13 -0.17
CA GLY A 131 -12.84 6.32 -0.47
C GLY A 131 -13.44 6.32 -1.87
N LEU A 132 -12.83 5.60 -2.82
CA LEU A 132 -13.29 5.49 -4.20
C LEU A 132 -13.05 4.09 -4.75
N LEU A 133 -14.10 3.49 -5.31
CA LEU A 133 -14.07 2.22 -6.01
C LEU A 133 -14.32 2.45 -7.51
N SER A 134 -13.52 1.81 -8.35
CA SER A 134 -13.65 1.77 -9.81
C SER A 134 -13.95 0.34 -10.27
N PRO A 135 -14.88 0.11 -11.22
CA PRO A 135 -15.33 -1.22 -11.62
C PRO A 135 -14.47 -1.84 -12.72
N ALA A 136 -14.72 -3.12 -13.00
CA ALA A 136 -14.36 -3.76 -14.26
C ALA A 136 -15.34 -3.33 -15.35
N VAL A 137 -14.83 -2.72 -16.41
CA VAL A 137 -15.61 -2.23 -17.54
C VAL A 137 -15.46 -3.16 -18.73
N TYR A 138 -16.60 -3.52 -19.34
CA TYR A 138 -16.68 -4.36 -20.51
C TYR A 138 -17.35 -3.61 -21.67
N GLY A 139 -17.02 -3.96 -22.89
CA GLY A 139 -17.77 -3.57 -24.07
C GLY A 139 -19.05 -4.39 -24.25
N GLU A 140 -19.94 -3.99 -25.18
CA GLU A 140 -21.11 -4.79 -25.58
C GLU A 140 -20.71 -6.13 -26.23
N ASP A 141 -19.48 -6.23 -26.71
CA ASP A 141 -18.86 -7.46 -27.25
C ASP A 141 -18.39 -8.43 -26.15
N GLY A 142 -18.50 -8.04 -24.88
CA GLY A 142 -18.05 -8.83 -23.75
C GLY A 142 -16.54 -8.73 -23.48
N GLU A 143 -15.79 -7.97 -24.28
CA GLU A 143 -14.35 -7.78 -24.06
C GLU A 143 -14.09 -6.79 -22.93
N ARG A 144 -13.07 -7.09 -22.10
CA ARG A 144 -12.67 -6.21 -21.00
C ARG A 144 -11.95 -4.98 -21.54
N HIS A 145 -12.36 -3.81 -21.10
CA HIS A 145 -11.69 -2.55 -21.38
C HIS A 145 -10.75 -2.16 -20.24
N TYR A 146 -9.47 -1.93 -20.54
CA TYR A 146 -8.44 -1.52 -19.58
C TYR A 146 -8.52 -0.01 -19.35
N LEU A 147 -9.46 0.42 -18.50
CA LEU A 147 -9.73 1.83 -18.22
C LEU A 147 -9.03 2.35 -16.95
N CYS A 148 -8.44 1.47 -16.16
CA CYS A 148 -7.52 1.86 -15.10
C CYS A 148 -6.22 2.38 -15.72
N LYS A 149 -5.71 3.52 -15.21
CA LYS A 149 -4.54 4.15 -15.81
C LYS A 149 -3.61 4.68 -14.73
N ARG A 150 -2.33 4.74 -15.09
CA ARG A 150 -1.34 5.52 -14.36
C ARG A 150 -1.41 6.99 -14.75
N ASN A 151 -0.54 7.79 -14.15
CA ASN A 151 -0.48 9.22 -14.44
C ASN A 151 -0.15 9.48 -15.93
N PRO A 152 -0.96 10.27 -16.66
CA PRO A 152 -0.72 10.56 -18.07
C PRO A 152 0.52 11.45 -18.27
N THR A 153 1.40 11.07 -19.19
CA THR A 153 2.53 11.89 -19.66
C THR A 153 2.26 12.43 -21.05
N LEU A 154 2.99 13.49 -21.44
CA LEU A 154 2.91 14.02 -22.80
C LEU A 154 3.27 12.95 -23.86
N LEU A 155 4.28 12.12 -23.56
CA LEU A 155 4.69 11.03 -24.45
C LEU A 155 3.54 10.05 -24.70
N VAL A 156 2.89 9.57 -23.64
CA VAL A 156 1.75 8.64 -23.76
C VAL A 156 0.61 9.28 -24.55
N MET A 157 0.29 10.54 -24.25
CA MET A 157 -0.80 11.23 -24.96
C MET A 157 -0.47 11.47 -26.43
N PHE A 158 0.79 11.77 -26.75
CA PHE A 158 1.27 11.87 -28.12
C PHE A 158 1.18 10.52 -28.86
N LEU A 159 1.67 9.43 -28.24
CA LEU A 159 1.62 8.08 -28.80
C LEU A 159 0.19 7.65 -29.11
N ARG A 160 -0.77 7.92 -28.23
CA ARG A 160 -2.18 7.56 -28.41
C ARG A 160 -2.90 8.39 -29.46
N SER A 161 -2.53 9.67 -29.63
CA SER A 161 -3.32 10.62 -30.45
C SER A 161 -2.73 10.89 -31.83
N PHE A 162 -1.41 10.78 -32.00
CA PHE A 162 -0.71 11.27 -33.18
C PHE A 162 0.29 10.26 -33.77
N CYS A 163 0.57 9.18 -33.06
CA CYS A 163 1.61 8.24 -33.48
C CYS A 163 1.07 7.27 -34.57
N PRO A 164 1.82 7.06 -35.67
CA PRO A 164 1.42 6.09 -36.67
C PRO A 164 1.45 4.64 -36.14
N PRO A 165 0.59 3.74 -36.65
CA PRO A 165 0.43 2.37 -36.11
C PRO A 165 1.73 1.56 -36.01
N TRP A 166 2.64 1.72 -36.97
CA TRP A 166 3.92 1.00 -36.97
C TRP A 166 4.87 1.43 -35.82
N LEU A 167 4.75 2.68 -35.35
CA LEU A 167 5.53 3.17 -34.22
C LEU A 167 4.82 2.87 -32.89
N GLN A 168 3.49 2.87 -32.90
CA GLN A 168 2.70 2.40 -31.74
C GLN A 168 3.01 0.93 -31.41
N SER A 169 3.18 0.05 -32.42
CA SER A 169 3.53 -1.35 -32.18
C SER A 169 4.92 -1.52 -31.52
N LYS A 170 5.88 -0.63 -31.83
CA LYS A 170 7.22 -0.66 -31.24
C LYS A 170 7.29 -0.05 -29.83
N LEU A 171 6.41 0.89 -29.53
CA LEU A 171 6.35 1.61 -28.25
C LEU A 171 5.10 1.22 -27.43
N GLY A 172 4.45 0.12 -27.81
CA GLY A 172 3.23 -0.38 -27.15
C GLY A 172 3.41 -0.58 -25.65
N PHE A 173 4.58 -1.02 -25.20
CA PHE A 173 4.89 -1.20 -23.79
C PHE A 173 4.68 0.07 -22.94
N VAL A 174 4.85 1.27 -23.53
CA VAL A 174 4.59 2.55 -22.83
C VAL A 174 3.09 2.78 -22.64
N ILE A 175 2.29 2.36 -23.64
CA ILE A 175 0.83 2.42 -23.55
C ILE A 175 0.30 1.36 -22.59
N ASP A 176 0.85 0.14 -22.65
CA ASP A 176 0.48 -0.97 -21.79
C ASP A 176 0.79 -0.64 -20.31
N GLU A 177 1.95 -0.04 -20.02
CA GLU A 177 2.30 0.46 -18.70
C GLU A 177 1.32 1.55 -18.22
N PHE A 178 0.95 2.49 -19.10
CA PHE A 178 -0.03 3.53 -18.78
C PHE A 178 -1.42 2.96 -18.49
N GLU A 179 -1.86 1.97 -19.27
CA GLU A 179 -3.15 1.27 -19.12
C GLU A 179 -3.11 0.17 -18.06
N MET A 180 -2.04 0.10 -17.28
CA MET A 180 -1.84 -0.87 -16.20
C MET A 180 -2.03 -2.33 -16.63
N ARG A 181 -1.74 -2.67 -17.90
CA ARG A 181 -1.88 -4.03 -18.45
C ARG A 181 -0.89 -5.02 -17.84
N ASP A 182 0.10 -4.52 -17.11
CA ASP A 182 1.04 -5.27 -16.28
C ASP A 182 0.44 -5.72 -14.93
N CYS A 183 -0.78 -5.26 -14.59
CA CYS A 183 -1.48 -5.65 -13.37
C CYS A 183 -2.42 -6.83 -13.60
N ASP A 184 -2.67 -7.60 -12.54
CA ASP A 184 -3.66 -8.68 -12.54
C ASP A 184 -5.07 -8.09 -12.35
N TYR A 185 -5.81 -7.98 -13.45
CA TYR A 185 -7.17 -7.43 -13.45
C TYR A 185 -8.24 -8.39 -12.90
N ASP A 186 -7.87 -9.59 -12.48
CA ASP A 186 -8.78 -10.51 -11.80
C ASP A 186 -8.72 -10.34 -10.28
N LYS A 187 -7.84 -9.44 -9.80
CA LYS A 187 -7.68 -9.03 -8.40
C LYS A 187 -7.92 -7.52 -8.21
N PRO A 188 -8.25 -7.07 -6.99
CA PRO A 188 -8.31 -5.65 -6.70
C PRO A 188 -6.96 -4.96 -6.93
N ILE A 189 -6.96 -3.84 -7.70
CA ILE A 189 -5.74 -3.07 -7.99
C ILE A 189 -5.72 -1.79 -7.14
N HIS A 190 -4.64 -1.56 -6.43
CA HIS A 190 -4.40 -0.38 -5.59
C HIS A 190 -2.90 -0.11 -5.47
N PRO A 191 -2.45 1.15 -5.49
CA PRO A 191 -3.22 2.38 -5.69
C PRO A 191 -3.65 2.58 -7.14
N LEU A 192 -4.86 3.10 -7.34
CA LEU A 192 -5.36 3.49 -8.66
C LEU A 192 -5.33 5.01 -8.80
N GLU A 193 -4.41 5.54 -9.62
CA GLU A 193 -4.20 6.99 -9.77
C GLU A 193 -5.24 7.66 -10.65
N TYR A 194 -5.66 6.95 -11.69
CA TYR A 194 -6.59 7.44 -12.69
C TYR A 194 -7.72 6.42 -12.86
N PRO A 195 -8.77 6.51 -12.01
CA PRO A 195 -9.97 5.70 -12.13
C PRO A 195 -10.74 6.07 -13.39
N THR A 196 -11.64 5.19 -13.84
CA THR A 196 -12.52 5.51 -14.95
C THR A 196 -13.64 6.45 -14.51
N GLY A 197 -13.86 7.52 -15.27
CA GLY A 197 -14.92 8.50 -15.00
C GLY A 197 -16.34 7.99 -15.28
N CYS A 198 -16.52 6.85 -15.97
CA CYS A 198 -17.86 6.39 -16.33
C CYS A 198 -18.66 5.77 -15.17
N PHE A 199 -17.94 5.26 -14.14
CA PHE A 199 -18.53 4.74 -12.91
C PHE A 199 -17.54 4.96 -11.76
N MET A 200 -17.94 5.76 -10.80
CA MET A 200 -17.15 6.07 -9.62
C MET A 200 -18.03 5.91 -8.37
N PHE A 201 -17.74 4.90 -7.54
CA PHE A 201 -18.49 4.65 -6.32
C PHE A 201 -17.70 5.17 -5.11
N PHE A 202 -18.16 6.28 -4.55
CA PHE A 202 -17.50 7.01 -3.48
C PHE A 202 -18.09 6.68 -2.10
N ARG A 203 -17.24 6.70 -1.08
CA ARG A 203 -17.68 6.98 0.28
C ARG A 203 -17.88 8.50 0.39
N SER A 204 -19.04 8.94 0.86
CA SER A 204 -19.44 10.36 0.80
C SER A 204 -18.56 11.27 1.66
N ALA A 205 -18.16 10.84 2.86
CA ALA A 205 -17.36 11.67 3.75
C ALA A 205 -16.00 12.10 3.15
N PRO A 206 -15.13 11.19 2.62
CA PRO A 206 -13.91 11.61 1.94
C PRO A 206 -14.16 12.37 0.65
N LEU A 207 -15.26 12.11 -0.10
CA LEU A 207 -15.62 12.88 -1.29
C LEU A 207 -15.92 14.33 -0.95
N GLN A 208 -16.67 14.56 0.12
CA GLN A 208 -16.97 15.92 0.62
C GLN A 208 -15.73 16.62 1.17
N ALA A 209 -14.87 15.87 1.89
CA ALA A 209 -13.63 16.40 2.44
C ALA A 209 -12.66 16.94 1.37
N ILE A 210 -12.66 16.34 0.17
CA ILE A 210 -11.88 16.85 -0.97
C ILE A 210 -12.62 17.89 -1.81
N GLY A 211 -13.86 18.23 -1.49
CA GLY A 211 -14.67 19.23 -2.20
C GLY A 211 -15.22 18.77 -3.56
N GLY A 212 -15.44 17.45 -3.77
CA GLY A 212 -15.95 16.92 -5.04
C GLY A 212 -14.95 17.06 -6.20
N PHE A 213 -15.43 17.25 -7.43
CA PHE A 213 -14.61 17.50 -8.62
C PHE A 213 -14.03 18.91 -8.63
N ASP A 214 -12.82 19.08 -9.17
CA ASP A 214 -12.22 20.40 -9.36
C ASP A 214 -12.95 21.14 -10.50
N PRO A 215 -13.56 22.31 -10.22
CA PRO A 215 -14.37 23.03 -11.19
C PRO A 215 -13.57 23.64 -12.36
N ASP A 216 -12.25 23.65 -12.31
CA ASP A 216 -11.42 24.16 -13.41
C ASP A 216 -11.39 23.19 -14.61
N PHE A 217 -11.70 21.90 -14.38
CA PHE A 217 -11.85 20.92 -15.45
C PHE A 217 -13.26 20.93 -16.01
N PHE A 218 -13.37 21.27 -17.29
CA PHE A 218 -14.65 21.24 -17.98
C PHE A 218 -15.04 19.82 -18.42
N LEU A 219 -14.10 19.13 -19.05
CA LEU A 219 -14.24 17.76 -19.54
C LEU A 219 -12.85 17.16 -19.76
N HIS A 220 -12.66 15.87 -19.44
CA HIS A 220 -11.41 15.10 -19.44
C HIS A 220 -10.43 15.53 -18.34
N TYR A 221 -9.74 14.57 -17.76
CA TYR A 221 -8.80 14.66 -16.63
C TYR A 221 -9.42 15.03 -15.26
N GLU A 222 -10.71 15.34 -15.17
CA GLU A 222 -11.41 15.51 -13.90
C GLU A 222 -11.43 14.22 -13.08
N ASP A 223 -11.52 13.07 -13.74
CA ASP A 223 -11.45 11.73 -13.15
C ASP A 223 -10.03 11.39 -12.66
N ALA A 224 -8.99 11.75 -13.41
CA ALA A 224 -7.61 11.66 -12.94
C ALA A 224 -7.35 12.60 -11.75
N ASP A 225 -7.86 13.81 -11.79
CA ASP A 225 -7.69 14.79 -10.71
C ASP A 225 -8.36 14.35 -9.42
N ILE A 226 -9.63 13.93 -9.48
CA ILE A 226 -10.35 13.48 -8.30
C ILE A 226 -9.76 12.20 -7.72
N GLY A 227 -9.30 11.25 -8.56
CA GLY A 227 -8.59 10.05 -8.13
C GLY A 227 -7.35 10.41 -7.31
N ARG A 228 -6.53 11.33 -7.81
CA ARG A 228 -5.32 11.79 -7.10
C ARG A 228 -5.62 12.59 -5.84
N ARG A 229 -6.67 13.42 -5.83
CA ARG A 229 -7.10 14.12 -4.60
C ARG A 229 -7.65 13.14 -3.58
N MET A 230 -8.42 12.14 -4.02
CA MET A 230 -8.93 11.08 -3.16
C MET A 230 -7.80 10.26 -2.53
N LEU A 231 -6.75 9.91 -3.28
CA LEU A 231 -5.56 9.22 -2.74
C LEU A 231 -4.86 9.99 -1.62
N LYS A 232 -5.12 11.29 -1.44
CA LYS A 232 -4.64 12.06 -0.29
C LYS A 232 -5.42 11.83 1.00
N THR A 233 -6.58 11.24 0.97
CA THR A 233 -7.46 11.08 2.14
C THR A 233 -7.89 9.64 2.36
N ALA A 234 -7.96 8.82 1.29
CA ALA A 234 -8.46 7.47 1.33
C ALA A 234 -7.86 6.64 0.18
N ARG A 235 -8.06 5.32 0.20
CA ARG A 235 -7.65 4.46 -0.92
C ARG A 235 -8.58 4.61 -2.11
N VAL A 236 -7.99 4.51 -3.32
CA VAL A 236 -8.70 4.37 -4.59
C VAL A 236 -8.39 2.99 -5.14
N VAL A 237 -9.41 2.18 -5.41
CA VAL A 237 -9.25 0.75 -5.71
C VAL A 237 -10.08 0.37 -6.94
N TYR A 238 -9.49 -0.39 -7.86
CA TYR A 238 -10.23 -1.15 -8.86
C TYR A 238 -10.72 -2.46 -8.26
N VAL A 239 -11.98 -2.83 -8.51
CA VAL A 239 -12.60 -4.04 -7.95
C VAL A 239 -13.21 -4.88 -9.07
N PRO A 240 -12.65 -6.06 -9.39
CA PRO A 240 -13.05 -6.86 -10.54
C PRO A 240 -14.44 -7.51 -10.43
N THR A 241 -14.96 -7.67 -9.21
CA THR A 241 -16.32 -8.22 -9.00
C THR A 241 -17.41 -7.21 -9.29
N VAL A 242 -17.11 -5.91 -9.26
CA VAL A 242 -18.03 -4.85 -9.68
C VAL A 242 -17.93 -4.70 -11.19
N ARG A 243 -18.92 -5.20 -11.94
CA ARG A 243 -18.89 -5.26 -13.40
C ARG A 243 -19.91 -4.32 -14.01
N VAL A 244 -19.48 -3.64 -15.06
CA VAL A 244 -20.34 -2.71 -15.82
C VAL A 244 -20.07 -2.84 -17.32
N VAL A 245 -21.08 -2.59 -18.15
CA VAL A 245 -20.95 -2.56 -19.60
C VAL A 245 -21.10 -1.10 -20.07
N HIS A 246 -20.14 -0.62 -20.85
CA HIS A 246 -20.13 0.75 -21.35
C HIS A 246 -20.37 0.76 -22.88
N GLN A 247 -21.47 1.39 -23.29
CA GLN A 247 -21.79 1.57 -24.69
C GLN A 247 -21.11 2.82 -25.23
N TRP A 248 -19.95 2.66 -25.83
CA TRP A 248 -19.20 3.79 -26.37
C TRP A 248 -19.85 4.38 -27.60
N ALA A 249 -20.40 5.57 -27.50
CA ALA A 249 -20.71 6.38 -28.67
C ALA A 249 -19.39 6.88 -29.29
N ARG A 250 -18.92 6.20 -30.35
CA ARG A 250 -17.62 6.45 -31.05
C ARG A 250 -17.46 7.86 -31.64
N ASP A 251 -18.46 8.74 -31.57
CA ASP A 251 -18.49 10.01 -32.32
C ASP A 251 -17.93 11.25 -31.60
N THR A 252 -17.73 11.21 -30.28
CA THR A 252 -17.27 12.40 -29.50
C THR A 252 -15.81 12.80 -29.73
N HIS A 253 -14.96 11.91 -30.24
CA HIS A 253 -13.53 12.17 -30.44
C HIS A 253 -13.14 12.87 -31.76
N ARG A 254 -14.07 13.11 -32.67
CA ARG A 254 -13.76 13.64 -34.03
C ARG A 254 -13.80 15.16 -34.14
N SER A 255 -14.41 15.88 -33.20
CA SER A 255 -14.52 17.35 -33.27
C SER A 255 -13.22 18.05 -32.87
N PHE A 256 -12.78 19.03 -33.66
CA PHE A 256 -11.65 19.91 -33.34
C PHE A 256 -11.83 20.62 -31.99
N ARG A 257 -13.07 20.99 -31.63
CA ARG A 257 -13.42 21.60 -30.36
C ARG A 257 -13.17 20.66 -29.17
N SER A 258 -13.49 19.38 -29.31
CA SER A 258 -13.22 18.35 -28.28
C SER A 258 -11.72 18.17 -28.07
N LYS A 259 -10.91 18.17 -29.13
CA LYS A 259 -9.44 18.10 -29.04
C LYS A 259 -8.84 19.31 -28.30
N LEU A 260 -9.34 20.52 -28.54
CA LEU A 260 -8.90 21.72 -27.81
C LEU A 260 -9.24 21.65 -26.32
N ILE A 261 -10.41 21.14 -25.95
CA ILE A 261 -10.81 20.93 -24.55
C ILE A 261 -9.84 19.94 -23.89
N THR A 262 -9.55 18.81 -24.55
CA THR A 262 -8.61 17.81 -24.03
C THR A 262 -7.22 18.38 -23.80
N VAL A 263 -6.69 19.18 -24.74
CA VAL A 263 -5.38 19.83 -24.61
C VAL A 263 -5.37 20.82 -23.46
N LYS A 264 -6.43 21.64 -23.31
CA LYS A 264 -6.58 22.61 -22.22
C LYS A 264 -6.64 21.90 -20.86
N SER A 265 -7.46 20.87 -20.72
CA SER A 265 -7.59 20.08 -19.49
C SER A 265 -6.29 19.34 -19.15
N GLY A 266 -5.58 18.80 -20.15
CA GLY A 266 -4.28 18.18 -19.98
C GLY A 266 -3.22 19.18 -19.48
N TRP A 267 -3.19 20.40 -20.04
CA TRP A 267 -2.28 21.45 -19.58
C TRP A 267 -2.57 21.85 -18.12
N LEU A 268 -3.85 22.03 -17.74
CA LEU A 268 -4.28 22.30 -16.36
C LEU A 268 -3.84 21.18 -15.43
N TYR A 269 -4.01 19.93 -15.83
CA TYR A 269 -3.62 18.77 -15.06
C TYR A 269 -2.12 18.74 -14.78
N TRP A 270 -1.28 18.89 -15.82
CA TRP A 270 0.18 18.90 -15.64
C TRP A 270 0.69 20.12 -14.89
N ARG A 271 0.05 21.29 -15.04
CA ARG A 271 0.35 22.47 -14.23
C ARG A 271 0.08 22.22 -12.75
N LYS A 272 -1.03 21.54 -12.42
CA LYS A 272 -1.45 21.23 -11.04
C LYS A 272 -0.59 20.12 -10.42
N TRP A 273 -0.34 19.05 -11.16
CA TRP A 273 0.26 17.83 -10.64
C TRP A 273 1.70 17.60 -11.07
N GLY A 274 2.18 18.29 -12.07
CA GLY A 274 3.45 18.01 -12.74
C GLY A 274 3.39 16.71 -13.54
N GLY A 275 4.55 16.12 -13.88
CA GLY A 275 4.58 14.80 -14.50
C GLY A 275 4.38 14.78 -16.02
N ALA A 276 4.38 15.94 -16.71
CA ALA A 276 4.23 16.00 -18.16
C ALA A 276 5.26 15.16 -18.93
N PHE A 277 6.52 15.15 -18.46
CA PHE A 277 7.63 14.42 -19.10
C PHE A 277 7.98 13.11 -18.41
N ARG A 278 7.60 12.94 -17.15
CA ARG A 278 7.83 11.74 -16.36
C ARG A 278 6.63 11.48 -15.45
N SER A 279 6.10 10.27 -15.49
CA SER A 279 5.04 9.88 -14.56
C SER A 279 5.52 10.08 -13.12
N LYS A 280 4.71 10.78 -12.32
CA LYS A 280 4.91 10.87 -10.87
C LYS A 280 3.98 9.86 -10.24
N PRO A 281 4.51 8.83 -9.59
CA PRO A 281 3.67 7.77 -9.02
C PRO A 281 2.81 8.28 -7.85
N ALA A 282 1.70 7.57 -7.60
CA ALA A 282 0.68 7.95 -6.63
C ALA A 282 1.19 8.11 -5.20
N TRP A 283 2.23 7.38 -4.81
CA TRP A 283 2.82 7.51 -3.46
C TRP A 283 3.52 8.86 -3.20
N GLU A 284 3.94 9.60 -4.24
CA GLU A 284 4.40 10.99 -4.06
C GLU A 284 3.25 11.90 -3.60
N LEU A 285 2.01 11.42 -3.72
CA LEU A 285 0.79 12.16 -3.42
C LEU A 285 0.06 11.60 -2.21
N ALA A 286 0.42 10.39 -1.77
CA ALA A 286 -0.20 9.80 -0.60
C ALA A 286 0.05 10.71 0.60
N PRO A 287 -1.00 11.19 1.28
CA PRO A 287 -0.82 11.80 2.56
C PRO A 287 -0.37 10.74 3.54
N VAL A 288 0.38 11.17 4.51
CA VAL A 288 0.09 10.72 5.86
C VAL A 288 -1.42 10.91 6.05
N ALA A 289 -2.22 9.86 5.88
CA ALA A 289 -3.61 9.91 6.29
C ALA A 289 -3.61 10.40 7.71
N PRO A 290 -4.30 11.50 8.06
CA PRO A 290 -4.78 11.62 9.40
C PRO A 290 -5.63 10.37 9.57
N SER A 291 -5.23 9.51 10.49
CA SER A 291 -6.10 8.49 11.02
C SER A 291 -7.43 9.17 11.31
N LEU A 292 -8.40 9.03 10.39
CA LEU A 292 -9.79 9.25 10.75
C LEU A 292 -10.05 8.21 11.83
N GLY A 293 -9.92 8.67 13.07
CA GLY A 293 -10.16 8.04 14.35
C GLY A 293 -10.91 6.71 14.33
N LEU A 294 -10.35 5.71 13.69
CA LEU A 294 -10.29 4.38 14.20
C LEU A 294 -8.88 4.30 14.76
N ALA A 295 -8.74 4.90 15.95
CA ALA A 295 -7.87 4.30 16.90
C ALA A 295 -8.04 2.80 16.66
N ALA A 296 -6.99 2.12 16.15
CA ALA A 296 -6.74 0.84 16.74
C ALA A 296 -7.03 1.11 18.21
N SER A 297 -8.00 0.44 18.76
CA SER A 297 -8.28 0.46 20.19
C SER A 297 -7.15 -0.29 20.90
N ALA A 298 -5.95 0.24 20.79
CA ALA A 298 -4.95 0.20 21.80
C ALA A 298 -5.15 1.52 22.54
N SER A 299 -5.97 1.51 23.55
CA SER A 299 -5.97 2.50 24.60
C SER A 299 -4.53 2.76 25.01
N PRO A 300 -4.08 4.03 25.14
CA PRO A 300 -2.72 4.33 25.60
C PRO A 300 -2.43 3.92 27.04
N ALA A 301 -3.21 3.05 27.64
CA ALA A 301 -3.14 2.68 29.06
C ALA A 301 -3.05 1.18 29.34
N ASP A 302 -2.80 0.31 28.38
CA ASP A 302 -2.93 -1.14 28.59
C ASP A 302 -1.62 -1.94 28.73
N GLY A 303 -0.47 -1.27 28.80
CA GLY A 303 0.82 -1.88 29.11
C GLY A 303 1.08 -2.12 30.61
N THR A 304 0.25 -1.57 31.47
CA THR A 304 0.47 -1.60 32.92
C THR A 304 0.50 -3.03 33.44
N GLY A 305 1.70 -3.47 33.84
CA GLY A 305 1.95 -4.78 34.42
C GLY A 305 2.34 -5.88 33.44
N HIS A 306 2.47 -5.62 32.14
CA HIS A 306 2.94 -6.64 31.17
C HIS A 306 4.46 -6.59 31.04
N ARG A 307 5.12 -7.65 31.49
CA ARG A 307 6.60 -7.72 31.55
C ARG A 307 7.18 -8.41 30.34
N VAL A 308 8.14 -7.76 29.67
CA VAL A 308 8.74 -8.22 28.42
C VAL A 308 10.24 -8.38 28.55
N LEU A 309 10.75 -9.59 28.31
CA LEU A 309 12.18 -9.84 28.15
C LEU A 309 12.60 -9.56 26.70
N VAL A 310 13.58 -8.67 26.51
CA VAL A 310 14.15 -8.36 25.19
C VAL A 310 15.58 -8.88 25.14
N THR A 311 15.84 -9.92 24.34
CA THR A 311 17.21 -10.39 24.10
C THR A 311 17.86 -9.63 22.96
N GLY A 312 19.18 -9.52 22.96
CA GLY A 312 19.87 -8.67 21.99
C GLY A 312 19.57 -7.19 22.16
N ALA A 313 19.21 -6.76 23.39
CA ALA A 313 18.80 -5.41 23.75
C ALA A 313 19.82 -4.32 23.39
N SER A 314 21.12 -4.62 23.36
CA SER A 314 22.19 -3.70 22.93
C SER A 314 22.38 -3.62 21.40
N GLY A 315 21.65 -4.45 20.61
CA GLY A 315 21.69 -4.44 19.15
C GLY A 315 20.88 -3.31 18.53
N PHE A 316 20.99 -3.14 17.22
CA PHE A 316 20.30 -2.08 16.45
C PHE A 316 18.77 -2.09 16.66
N ILE A 317 18.12 -3.25 16.47
CA ILE A 317 16.68 -3.40 16.70
C ILE A 317 16.36 -3.37 18.21
N GLY A 318 17.19 -4.04 19.04
CA GLY A 318 16.96 -4.13 20.47
C GLY A 318 16.93 -2.77 21.18
N GLN A 319 17.82 -1.86 20.83
CA GLN A 319 17.83 -0.51 21.38
C GLN A 319 16.54 0.26 21.03
N ALA A 320 16.03 0.11 19.81
CA ALA A 320 14.78 0.76 19.38
C ALA A 320 13.57 0.16 20.11
N VAL A 321 13.51 -1.16 20.29
CA VAL A 321 12.47 -1.85 21.07
C VAL A 321 12.51 -1.40 22.54
N CYS A 322 13.70 -1.33 23.16
CA CYS A 322 13.88 -0.85 24.52
C CYS A 322 13.50 0.64 24.71
N ALA A 323 13.64 1.44 23.67
CA ALA A 323 13.21 2.85 23.70
C ALA A 323 11.68 3.02 23.60
N ASP A 324 11.01 2.17 22.82
CA ASP A 324 9.60 2.33 22.46
C ASP A 324 8.64 1.63 23.43
N LEU A 325 8.92 0.38 23.82
CA LEU A 325 8.00 -0.40 24.63
C LEU A 325 7.68 0.22 26.01
N PRO A 326 8.65 0.81 26.76
CA PRO A 326 8.32 1.50 28.01
C PRO A 326 7.39 2.70 27.79
N ALA A 327 7.54 3.43 26.70
CA ALA A 327 6.65 4.53 26.34
C ALA A 327 5.21 4.07 26.06
N ARG A 328 5.03 2.78 25.72
CA ARG A 328 3.71 2.13 25.57
C ARG A 328 3.20 1.45 26.85
N GLY A 329 3.88 1.64 27.99
CA GLY A 329 3.48 1.12 29.29
C GLY A 329 3.92 -0.31 29.59
N TYR A 330 4.84 -0.91 28.80
CA TYR A 330 5.42 -2.22 29.12
C TYR A 330 6.56 -2.12 30.13
N GLU A 331 6.66 -3.11 31.02
CA GLU A 331 7.85 -3.31 31.85
C GLU A 331 8.88 -4.12 31.08
N VAL A 332 10.00 -3.50 30.71
CA VAL A 332 10.99 -4.13 29.84
C VAL A 332 12.25 -4.50 30.62
N LEU A 333 12.72 -5.74 30.44
CA LEU A 333 14.01 -6.22 30.90
C LEU A 333 14.90 -6.56 29.69
N GLY A 334 16.07 -5.95 29.59
CA GLY A 334 17.02 -6.22 28.51
C GLY A 334 18.02 -7.31 28.87
N ALA A 335 18.20 -8.34 28.03
CA ALA A 335 19.30 -9.28 28.14
C ALA A 335 20.45 -8.91 27.20
N VAL A 336 21.66 -8.75 27.74
CA VAL A 336 22.85 -8.32 27.01
C VAL A 336 24.04 -9.25 27.27
N ARG A 337 24.99 -9.34 26.32
CA ARG A 337 26.20 -10.15 26.48
C ARG A 337 27.18 -9.53 27.52
N LYS A 338 27.44 -8.25 27.37
CA LYS A 338 28.34 -7.50 28.24
C LYS A 338 27.60 -6.27 28.74
N ASN A 339 27.91 -5.87 29.97
CA ASN A 339 27.38 -4.60 30.48
C ASN A 339 27.76 -3.48 29.48
N PRO A 340 26.77 -2.79 28.88
CA PRO A 340 27.04 -1.81 27.83
C PRO A 340 27.80 -0.56 28.34
N GLY A 341 28.11 -0.47 29.65
CA GLY A 341 28.76 0.70 30.23
C GLY A 341 27.89 1.97 30.27
N ALA A 342 26.74 1.92 29.63
CA ALA A 342 25.72 2.97 29.60
C ALA A 342 24.34 2.34 29.78
N VAL A 343 23.39 3.12 30.30
CA VAL A 343 21.99 2.70 30.45
C VAL A 343 21.38 2.44 29.07
N LEU A 344 20.63 1.35 28.94
CA LEU A 344 19.85 1.10 27.73
C LEU A 344 18.84 2.25 27.48
N PRO A 345 18.49 2.55 26.22
CA PRO A 345 17.46 3.53 25.91
C PRO A 345 16.18 3.26 26.70
N GLY A 346 15.43 4.31 27.07
CA GLY A 346 14.23 4.18 27.91
C GLY A 346 14.49 3.86 29.39
N ALA A 347 15.75 4.00 29.86
CA ALA A 347 16.17 3.63 31.20
C ALA A 347 15.88 2.16 31.59
N VAL A 348 15.84 1.28 30.58
CA VAL A 348 15.50 -0.14 30.71
C VAL A 348 16.55 -0.86 31.58
N PRO A 349 16.14 -1.57 32.66
CA PRO A 349 17.01 -2.45 33.41
C PRO A 349 17.54 -3.58 32.50
N HIS A 350 18.76 -4.04 32.78
CA HIS A 350 19.36 -5.10 31.99
C HIS A 350 20.14 -6.11 32.82
N LEU A 351 20.18 -7.34 32.29
CA LEU A 351 20.98 -8.43 32.80
C LEU A 351 22.14 -8.72 31.84
N ALA A 352 23.37 -8.71 32.34
CA ALA A 352 24.54 -9.12 31.61
C ALA A 352 24.76 -10.63 31.80
N LEU A 353 24.50 -11.41 30.77
CA LEU A 353 24.52 -12.90 30.82
C LEU A 353 25.84 -13.51 30.31
N GLY A 354 26.81 -12.68 29.91
CA GLY A 354 28.05 -13.15 29.31
C GLY A 354 27.85 -13.62 27.86
N ASP A 355 28.74 -14.49 27.41
CA ASP A 355 28.58 -15.15 26.09
C ASP A 355 27.52 -16.25 26.23
N MET A 356 26.34 -15.95 25.70
CA MET A 356 25.17 -16.83 25.75
C MET A 356 25.34 -18.02 24.80
N ASP A 357 24.99 -19.19 25.28
CA ASP A 357 25.02 -20.46 24.56
C ASP A 357 23.81 -21.35 24.89
N GLU A 358 23.87 -22.60 24.45
CA GLU A 358 22.81 -23.58 24.69
C GLU A 358 22.66 -24.04 26.15
N GLN A 359 23.58 -23.64 27.05
CA GLN A 359 23.57 -23.97 28.47
C GLN A 359 23.27 -22.77 29.35
N THR A 360 23.03 -21.60 28.75
CA THR A 360 22.73 -20.37 29.50
C THR A 360 21.50 -20.55 30.35
N ASP A 361 21.62 -20.25 31.64
CA ASP A 361 20.49 -20.20 32.58
C ASP A 361 19.74 -18.88 32.44
N TRP A 362 18.46 -18.98 32.07
CA TRP A 362 17.56 -17.85 31.87
C TRP A 362 16.62 -17.62 33.05
N THR A 363 16.68 -18.42 34.13
CA THR A 363 15.73 -18.42 35.24
C THR A 363 15.53 -17.02 35.82
N ALA A 364 16.63 -16.31 36.12
CA ALA A 364 16.57 -14.96 36.67
C ALA A 364 16.00 -13.92 35.66
N ALA A 365 16.24 -14.11 34.38
CA ALA A 365 15.75 -13.23 33.31
C ALA A 365 14.26 -13.45 33.00
N LEU A 366 13.74 -14.65 33.30
CA LEU A 366 12.36 -15.06 32.99
C LEU A 366 11.41 -14.91 34.18
N ALA A 367 11.90 -14.47 35.33
CA ALA A 367 11.06 -14.26 36.52
C ALA A 367 9.96 -13.21 36.23
N ASP A 368 8.71 -13.61 36.41
CA ASP A 368 7.51 -12.79 36.17
C ASP A 368 7.40 -12.20 34.75
N VAL A 369 7.98 -12.85 33.75
CA VAL A 369 7.94 -12.41 32.33
C VAL A 369 6.70 -12.98 31.64
N ASP A 370 5.87 -12.11 31.05
CA ASP A 370 4.70 -12.50 30.27
C ASP A 370 5.06 -12.82 28.81
N SER A 371 6.02 -12.10 28.24
CA SER A 371 6.42 -12.27 26.84
C SER A 371 7.91 -12.09 26.62
N VAL A 372 8.42 -12.79 25.61
CA VAL A 372 9.83 -12.67 25.16
C VAL A 372 9.86 -12.07 23.74
N VAL A 373 10.73 -11.07 23.54
CA VAL A 373 11.11 -10.57 22.22
C VAL A 373 12.56 -10.99 21.94
N HIS A 374 12.73 -12.01 21.12
CA HIS A 374 14.04 -12.60 20.85
C HIS A 374 14.67 -11.99 19.59
N LEU A 375 15.67 -11.11 19.82
CA LEU A 375 16.43 -10.40 18.78
C LEU A 375 17.90 -10.85 18.72
N ALA A 376 18.36 -11.60 19.73
CA ALA A 376 19.71 -12.10 19.75
C ALA A 376 19.93 -13.11 18.62
N ALA A 377 20.91 -12.84 17.76
CA ALA A 377 21.29 -13.71 16.66
C ALA A 377 22.73 -13.47 16.26
N ARG A 378 23.40 -14.51 15.77
CA ARG A 378 24.60 -14.36 14.95
C ARG A 378 24.13 -13.93 13.56
N VAL A 379 24.55 -12.75 13.12
CA VAL A 379 24.28 -12.24 11.78
C VAL A 379 25.47 -12.50 10.86
N HIS A 380 25.24 -12.41 9.54
CA HIS A 380 26.26 -12.64 8.54
C HIS A 380 27.46 -11.68 8.74
N LEU A 381 28.66 -12.24 8.95
CA LEU A 381 29.90 -11.49 9.01
C LEU A 381 30.49 -11.39 7.58
N MET A 382 30.95 -10.18 7.20
CA MET A 382 31.55 -9.93 5.86
C MET A 382 32.80 -10.77 5.60
N ARG A 383 33.45 -11.30 6.63
CA ARG A 383 34.52 -12.27 6.58
C ARG A 383 34.21 -13.41 7.55
N GLU A 384 33.65 -14.47 7.04
CA GLU A 384 33.45 -15.71 7.81
C GLU A 384 34.79 -16.42 7.95
N THR A 385 35.21 -16.66 9.18
CA THR A 385 36.48 -17.31 9.50
C THR A 385 36.30 -18.72 10.08
N ALA A 386 35.05 -19.12 10.33
CA ALA A 386 34.74 -20.42 10.88
C ALA A 386 34.99 -21.55 9.85
N GLN A 387 35.55 -22.66 10.27
CA GLN A 387 35.73 -23.85 9.41
C GLN A 387 34.39 -24.44 8.96
N ASP A 388 33.37 -24.40 9.81
CA ASP A 388 32.00 -24.78 9.49
C ASP A 388 31.03 -23.61 9.88
N PRO A 389 30.73 -22.72 8.93
CA PRO A 389 29.82 -21.59 9.21
C PRO A 389 28.43 -22.04 9.64
N LEU A 390 27.88 -23.11 9.08
CA LEU A 390 26.54 -23.59 9.39
C LEU A 390 26.43 -24.09 10.84
N ALA A 391 27.41 -24.84 11.30
CA ALA A 391 27.48 -25.32 12.68
C ALA A 391 27.49 -24.14 13.68
N GLU A 392 28.27 -23.10 13.38
CA GLU A 392 28.30 -21.89 14.23
C GLU A 392 26.98 -21.09 14.23
N PHE A 393 26.33 -21.00 13.08
CA PHE A 393 24.97 -20.38 13.02
C PHE A 393 23.95 -21.22 13.78
N ARG A 394 23.97 -22.55 13.67
CA ARG A 394 23.08 -23.46 14.40
C ARG A 394 23.29 -23.36 15.92
N ARG A 395 24.52 -23.28 16.39
CA ARG A 395 24.84 -23.15 17.82
C ARG A 395 24.16 -21.92 18.44
N ILE A 396 24.20 -20.78 17.75
CA ILE A 396 23.67 -19.52 18.29
C ILE A 396 22.20 -19.31 17.88
N ASN A 397 21.86 -19.49 16.60
CA ASN A 397 20.52 -19.14 16.12
C ASN A 397 19.48 -20.23 16.39
N VAL A 398 19.91 -21.49 16.59
CA VAL A 398 18.99 -22.60 16.88
C VAL A 398 19.14 -23.05 18.34
N ALA A 399 20.31 -23.52 18.76
CA ALA A 399 20.46 -24.15 20.06
C ALA A 399 20.22 -23.16 21.22
N LEU A 400 20.83 -21.97 21.18
CA LEU A 400 20.57 -20.90 22.16
C LEU A 400 19.09 -20.46 22.15
N THR A 401 18.49 -20.27 20.95
CA THR A 401 17.07 -19.88 20.83
C THR A 401 16.16 -20.93 21.48
N MET A 402 16.41 -22.20 21.22
CA MET A 402 15.63 -23.30 21.78
C MET A 402 15.84 -23.50 23.27
N ASN A 403 17.06 -23.26 23.77
CA ASN A 403 17.32 -23.24 25.22
C ASN A 403 16.47 -22.17 25.92
N LEU A 404 16.49 -20.93 25.40
CA LEU A 404 15.67 -19.84 25.94
C LEU A 404 14.17 -20.16 25.84
N ALA A 405 13.70 -20.66 24.70
CA ALA A 405 12.29 -20.91 24.46
C ALA A 405 11.73 -22.02 25.39
N ARG A 406 12.50 -23.10 25.62
CA ARG A 406 12.11 -24.16 26.56
C ARG A 406 12.03 -23.63 28.01
N GLN A 407 13.00 -22.85 28.45
CA GLN A 407 12.98 -22.24 29.79
C GLN A 407 11.84 -21.22 29.90
N ALA A 408 11.57 -20.44 28.85
CA ALA A 408 10.44 -19.51 28.80
C ALA A 408 9.10 -20.24 28.93
N ALA A 409 8.91 -21.34 28.20
CA ALA A 409 7.70 -22.17 28.32
C ALA A 409 7.56 -22.78 29.73
N ALA A 410 8.65 -23.28 30.31
CA ALA A 410 8.67 -23.82 31.66
C ALA A 410 8.40 -22.76 32.74
N ALA A 411 8.79 -21.50 32.52
CA ALA A 411 8.53 -20.37 33.40
C ALA A 411 7.11 -19.78 33.22
N GLY A 412 6.29 -20.30 32.31
CA GLY A 412 4.91 -19.84 32.08
C GLY A 412 4.79 -18.59 31.21
N VAL A 413 5.80 -18.27 30.41
CA VAL A 413 5.75 -17.21 29.40
C VAL A 413 4.62 -17.51 28.41
N LYS A 414 3.74 -16.55 28.19
CA LYS A 414 2.56 -16.72 27.33
C LYS A 414 2.89 -16.60 25.84
N ARG A 415 3.81 -15.68 25.48
CA ARG A 415 4.11 -15.39 24.07
C ARG A 415 5.60 -15.17 23.81
N PHE A 416 6.08 -15.80 22.76
CA PHE A 416 7.47 -15.71 22.30
C PHE A 416 7.51 -15.12 20.88
N ILE A 417 8.03 -13.89 20.75
CA ILE A 417 8.22 -13.24 19.43
C ILE A 417 9.64 -13.49 18.96
N PHE A 418 9.77 -14.17 17.84
CA PHE A 418 11.05 -14.45 17.18
C PHE A 418 11.24 -13.56 15.96
N VAL A 419 12.25 -12.69 15.99
CA VAL A 419 12.64 -11.92 14.81
C VAL A 419 13.60 -12.74 13.95
N SER A 420 13.05 -13.23 12.86
CA SER A 420 13.72 -14.02 11.84
C SER A 420 14.30 -13.14 10.73
N SER A 421 14.19 -13.54 9.47
CA SER A 421 14.63 -12.78 8.29
C SER A 421 13.89 -13.22 7.03
N VAL A 422 13.69 -12.31 6.08
CA VAL A 422 13.21 -12.64 4.73
C VAL A 422 14.12 -13.65 3.99
N LYS A 423 15.38 -13.80 4.41
CA LYS A 423 16.31 -14.80 3.85
C LYS A 423 15.85 -16.25 4.03
N VAL A 424 14.88 -16.49 4.90
CA VAL A 424 14.17 -17.76 5.00
C VAL A 424 13.34 -18.03 3.74
N ASN A 425 12.71 -17.02 3.16
CA ASN A 425 11.97 -17.14 1.90
C ASN A 425 12.92 -17.27 0.70
N GLY A 426 14.03 -16.50 0.68
CA GLY A 426 15.02 -16.50 -0.40
C GLY A 426 15.83 -15.20 -0.45
N GLU A 427 16.69 -15.05 -1.46
CA GLU A 427 17.56 -13.88 -1.62
C GLU A 427 17.07 -12.89 -2.70
N SER A 428 16.27 -13.35 -3.65
CA SER A 428 15.73 -12.51 -4.75
C SER A 428 14.36 -12.99 -5.20
N THR A 429 13.59 -12.09 -5.78
CA THR A 429 12.28 -12.38 -6.36
C THR A 429 12.24 -12.00 -7.84
N PRO A 430 11.45 -12.69 -8.68
CA PRO A 430 11.07 -12.15 -9.98
C PRO A 430 10.33 -10.82 -9.81
N VAL A 431 10.42 -9.96 -10.80
CA VAL A 431 9.69 -8.67 -10.79
C VAL A 431 8.18 -8.95 -10.77
N GLY A 432 7.47 -8.33 -9.82
CA GLY A 432 6.02 -8.49 -9.68
C GLY A 432 5.57 -9.80 -9.01
N GLN A 433 6.50 -10.62 -8.49
CA GLN A 433 6.20 -11.82 -7.71
C GLN A 433 6.85 -11.70 -6.33
N PRO A 434 6.26 -10.91 -5.42
CA PRO A 434 6.81 -10.74 -4.07
C PRO A 434 6.69 -12.04 -3.28
N PHE A 435 7.61 -12.26 -2.32
CA PHE A 435 7.44 -13.33 -1.34
C PHE A 435 6.21 -13.10 -0.48
N GLU A 436 5.46 -14.17 -0.23
CA GLU A 436 4.37 -14.22 0.75
C GLU A 436 4.84 -14.90 2.05
N ALA A 437 4.16 -14.62 3.16
CA ALA A 437 4.55 -15.17 4.46
C ALA A 437 4.42 -16.71 4.54
N ASP A 438 3.50 -17.26 3.75
CA ASP A 438 3.17 -18.69 3.72
C ASP A 438 3.84 -19.43 2.56
N ASP A 439 4.72 -18.76 1.79
CA ASP A 439 5.53 -19.41 0.77
C ASP A 439 6.41 -20.52 1.35
N ILE A 440 6.65 -21.54 0.55
CA ILE A 440 7.62 -22.61 0.91
C ILE A 440 9.00 -21.98 1.10
N PRO A 441 9.60 -22.09 2.28
CA PRO A 441 10.91 -21.50 2.54
C PRO A 441 12.00 -22.08 1.64
N LEU A 442 12.85 -21.21 1.07
CA LEU A 442 13.97 -21.60 0.22
C LEU A 442 15.24 -20.79 0.59
N PRO A 443 15.81 -20.98 1.79
CA PRO A 443 17.00 -20.25 2.22
C PRO A 443 18.22 -20.65 1.41
N MET A 444 19.00 -19.65 0.97
CA MET A 444 20.16 -19.86 0.08
C MET A 444 21.51 -19.77 0.81
N ASP A 445 21.55 -19.29 2.05
CA ASP A 445 22.78 -19.20 2.85
C ASP A 445 22.63 -19.84 4.24
N SER A 446 23.76 -20.12 4.90
CA SER A 446 23.79 -20.75 6.23
C SER A 446 23.02 -19.97 7.29
N TYR A 447 22.96 -18.65 7.17
CA TYR A 447 22.17 -17.81 8.07
C TYR A 447 20.66 -18.05 7.88
N GLY A 448 20.18 -18.01 6.63
CA GLY A 448 18.77 -18.28 6.31
C GLY A 448 18.35 -19.70 6.73
N VAL A 449 19.20 -20.70 6.48
CA VAL A 449 18.98 -22.09 6.93
C VAL A 449 18.83 -22.15 8.45
N SER A 450 19.76 -21.55 9.21
CA SER A 450 19.68 -21.56 10.68
C SER A 450 18.46 -20.85 11.23
N LYS A 451 17.99 -19.77 10.58
CA LYS A 451 16.77 -19.08 10.96
C LYS A 451 15.53 -19.95 10.68
N LEU A 452 15.46 -20.64 9.54
CA LEU A 452 14.37 -21.56 9.23
C LEU A 452 14.30 -22.73 10.23
N GLU A 453 15.44 -23.34 10.56
CA GLU A 453 15.50 -24.41 11.56
C GLU A 453 15.00 -23.95 12.93
N ALA A 454 15.34 -22.73 13.34
CA ALA A 454 14.84 -22.12 14.58
C ALA A 454 13.32 -21.86 14.52
N GLU A 455 12.80 -21.35 13.40
CA GLU A 455 11.35 -21.14 13.21
C GLU A 455 10.58 -22.45 13.36
N GLN A 456 11.02 -23.51 12.67
CA GLN A 456 10.38 -24.83 12.72
C GLN A 456 10.40 -25.43 14.12
N ALA A 457 11.55 -25.35 14.81
CA ALA A 457 11.70 -25.85 16.16
C ALA A 457 10.82 -25.07 17.18
N LEU A 458 10.70 -23.75 17.02
CA LEU A 458 9.83 -22.91 17.85
C LEU A 458 8.36 -23.23 17.63
N MET A 459 7.90 -23.40 16.40
CA MET A 459 6.51 -23.76 16.10
C MET A 459 6.16 -25.14 16.67
N HIS A 460 7.08 -26.10 16.56
CA HIS A 460 6.88 -27.41 17.18
C HIS A 460 6.84 -27.33 18.73
N LEU A 461 7.65 -26.49 19.36
CA LEU A 461 7.59 -26.25 20.79
C LEU A 461 6.25 -25.61 21.21
N ALA A 462 5.71 -24.68 20.40
CA ALA A 462 4.40 -24.08 20.63
C ALA A 462 3.28 -25.13 20.71
N GLU A 463 3.30 -26.11 19.78
CA GLU A 463 2.34 -27.23 19.77
C GLU A 463 2.45 -28.11 21.03
N GLN A 464 3.66 -28.30 21.56
CA GLN A 464 3.90 -29.14 22.72
C GLN A 464 3.56 -28.46 24.06
N THR A 465 3.75 -27.14 24.14
CA THR A 465 3.70 -26.42 25.44
C THR A 465 2.49 -25.49 25.56
N GLY A 466 1.85 -25.15 24.45
CA GLY A 466 0.80 -24.12 24.41
C GLY A 466 1.32 -22.68 24.50
N MET A 467 2.64 -22.44 24.57
CA MET A 467 3.23 -21.11 24.46
C MET A 467 3.01 -20.57 23.03
N GLU A 468 2.43 -19.40 22.90
CA GLU A 468 2.20 -18.78 21.61
C GLU A 468 3.52 -18.30 20.99
N VAL A 469 3.79 -18.71 19.75
CA VAL A 469 4.99 -18.27 18.99
C VAL A 469 4.57 -17.34 17.87
N VAL A 470 5.26 -16.21 17.73
CA VAL A 470 5.09 -15.28 16.62
C VAL A 470 6.42 -15.11 15.89
N ILE A 471 6.42 -15.38 14.60
CA ILE A 471 7.60 -15.23 13.75
C ILE A 471 7.46 -13.98 12.91
N ILE A 472 8.46 -13.10 12.95
CA ILE A 472 8.51 -11.89 12.11
C ILE A 472 9.74 -12.02 11.20
N ARG A 473 9.53 -11.98 9.87
CA ARG A 473 10.58 -12.01 8.85
C ARG A 473 10.78 -10.62 8.25
N PRO A 474 11.64 -9.76 8.81
CA PRO A 474 11.92 -8.46 8.25
C PRO A 474 12.76 -8.56 6.97
N VAL A 475 12.51 -7.61 6.04
CA VAL A 475 13.42 -7.25 4.95
C VAL A 475 14.58 -6.41 5.50
N LEU A 476 15.36 -5.74 4.64
CA LEU A 476 16.44 -4.87 5.10
C LEU A 476 15.90 -3.75 5.99
N VAL A 477 16.33 -3.77 7.26
CA VAL A 477 15.93 -2.78 8.27
C VAL A 477 16.85 -1.55 8.18
N TYR A 478 16.25 -0.36 8.13
CA TYR A 478 16.97 0.90 8.13
C TYR A 478 16.39 1.89 9.15
N GLY A 479 17.16 2.89 9.54
CA GLY A 479 16.74 3.88 10.51
C GLY A 479 17.92 4.54 11.25
N PRO A 480 17.67 5.39 12.24
CA PRO A 480 18.69 6.00 13.08
C PRO A 480 19.63 4.95 13.70
N GLY A 481 20.95 5.14 13.55
CA GLY A 481 21.95 4.19 14.05
C GLY A 481 22.19 2.97 13.15
N VAL A 482 21.64 2.93 11.93
CA VAL A 482 21.92 1.86 10.96
C VAL A 482 23.41 1.81 10.62
N LYS A 483 23.94 0.58 10.55
CA LYS A 483 25.37 0.30 10.31
C LYS A 483 25.61 -0.29 8.89
N ALA A 484 26.85 -0.62 8.61
CA ALA A 484 27.29 -1.32 7.41
C ALA A 484 26.92 -0.65 6.07
N ASN A 485 26.41 -1.40 5.11
CA ASN A 485 26.22 -0.96 3.72
C ASN A 485 25.29 0.23 3.57
N PHE A 486 24.21 0.30 4.35
CA PHE A 486 23.26 1.41 4.29
C PHE A 486 23.90 2.72 4.80
N HIS A 487 24.64 2.64 5.90
CA HIS A 487 25.41 3.77 6.42
C HIS A 487 26.46 4.28 5.40
N MET A 488 27.19 3.36 4.76
CA MET A 488 28.18 3.69 3.73
C MET A 488 27.53 4.37 2.52
N MET A 489 26.39 3.86 2.07
CA MET A 489 25.61 4.44 0.99
C MET A 489 25.20 5.89 1.31
N MET A 490 24.71 6.14 2.53
CA MET A 490 24.35 7.49 2.98
C MET A 490 25.55 8.43 3.01
N ARG A 491 26.71 7.97 3.48
CA ARG A 491 27.95 8.76 3.46
C ARG A 491 28.37 9.16 2.05
N TRP A 492 28.29 8.26 1.06
CA TRP A 492 28.58 8.60 -0.33
C TRP A 492 27.64 9.68 -0.88
N VAL A 493 26.36 9.61 -0.53
CA VAL A 493 25.37 10.64 -0.89
C VAL A 493 25.74 11.98 -0.26
N VAL A 494 26.10 12.00 1.03
CA VAL A 494 26.52 13.21 1.75
C VAL A 494 27.77 13.83 1.13
N LEU A 495 28.77 13.01 0.78
CA LEU A 495 30.01 13.45 0.16
C LEU A 495 29.83 13.92 -1.29
N GLY A 496 28.63 13.72 -1.86
CA GLY A 496 28.33 14.09 -3.25
C GLY A 496 29.14 13.30 -4.29
N VAL A 497 29.58 12.10 -3.94
CA VAL A 497 30.32 11.20 -4.86
C VAL A 497 29.40 10.82 -6.02
N PRO A 498 29.83 10.97 -7.28
CA PRO A 498 29.06 10.48 -8.41
C PRO A 498 28.97 8.95 -8.37
N LEU A 499 27.74 8.42 -8.30
CA LEU A 499 27.50 6.98 -8.23
C LEU A 499 26.96 6.46 -9.56
N PRO A 500 27.50 5.34 -10.10
CA PRO A 500 27.06 4.77 -11.38
C PRO A 500 25.77 3.94 -11.22
N LEU A 501 24.79 4.44 -10.45
CA LEU A 501 23.58 3.72 -10.06
C LEU A 501 22.29 4.42 -10.52
N GLY A 502 22.39 5.28 -11.55
CA GLY A 502 21.27 6.10 -12.03
C GLY A 502 20.25 5.38 -12.93
N SER A 503 20.52 4.13 -13.34
CA SER A 503 19.64 3.35 -14.26
C SER A 503 19.22 2.00 -13.70
N LEU A 504 19.28 1.81 -12.38
CA LEU A 504 18.86 0.54 -11.77
C LEU A 504 17.34 0.49 -11.64
N GLY A 505 16.73 -0.49 -12.30
CA GLY A 505 15.27 -0.72 -12.30
C GLY A 505 14.80 -1.81 -11.32
N ASN A 506 15.71 -2.34 -10.49
CA ASN A 506 15.37 -3.36 -9.50
C ASN A 506 14.44 -2.82 -8.41
N GLN A 507 13.56 -3.65 -7.88
CA GLN A 507 12.62 -3.29 -6.81
C GLN A 507 13.04 -3.93 -5.49
N ARG A 508 13.07 -3.16 -4.42
CA ARG A 508 13.44 -3.65 -3.09
C ARG A 508 12.45 -3.18 -2.03
N SER A 509 11.90 -4.14 -1.31
CA SER A 509 11.19 -3.87 -0.06
C SER A 509 12.21 -3.54 1.04
N LEU A 510 11.89 -2.52 1.82
CA LEU A 510 12.66 -2.06 2.97
C LEU A 510 11.72 -1.94 4.18
N VAL A 511 12.26 -1.93 5.38
CA VAL A 511 11.47 -1.64 6.58
C VAL A 511 12.19 -0.64 7.48
N ALA A 512 11.52 0.44 7.81
CA ALA A 512 11.99 1.38 8.81
C ALA A 512 11.99 0.72 10.20
N ILE A 513 13.01 1.04 11.00
CA ILE A 513 13.13 0.52 12.37
C ILE A 513 11.87 0.82 13.20
N ASP A 514 11.30 2.01 13.03
CA ASP A 514 10.07 2.42 13.72
C ASP A 514 8.87 1.52 13.33
N ASN A 515 8.74 1.15 12.07
CA ASN A 515 7.68 0.27 11.57
C ASN A 515 7.85 -1.17 12.08
N LEU A 516 9.09 -1.68 12.14
CA LEU A 516 9.37 -2.99 12.70
C LEU A 516 9.05 -3.04 14.20
N VAL A 517 9.45 -2.02 14.96
CA VAL A 517 9.18 -1.93 16.40
C VAL A 517 7.68 -1.85 16.68
N ASP A 518 6.95 -1.08 15.88
CA ASP A 518 5.49 -0.96 15.99
C ASP A 518 4.77 -2.30 15.69
N LEU A 519 5.24 -3.06 14.69
CA LEU A 519 4.71 -4.41 14.44
C LEU A 519 5.02 -5.36 15.63
N ILE A 520 6.23 -5.31 16.20
CA ILE A 520 6.58 -6.11 17.37
C ILE A 520 5.63 -5.77 18.54
N ALA A 521 5.39 -4.49 18.81
CA ALA A 521 4.47 -4.04 19.86
C ALA A 521 3.02 -4.51 19.59
N THR A 522 2.58 -4.47 18.33
CA THR A 522 1.27 -5.01 17.93
C THR A 522 1.20 -6.52 18.17
N CYS A 523 2.23 -7.27 17.78
CA CYS A 523 2.30 -8.73 17.94
C CYS A 523 2.34 -9.16 19.41
N LEU A 524 2.82 -8.33 20.35
CA LEU A 524 2.81 -8.65 21.77
C LEU A 524 1.40 -8.88 22.33
N ARG A 525 0.37 -8.28 21.74
CA ARG A 525 -1.00 -8.29 22.28
C ARG A 525 -2.07 -8.80 21.35
N HIS A 526 -1.86 -8.65 20.05
CA HIS A 526 -2.91 -8.98 19.09
C HIS A 526 -3.20 -10.50 19.10
N PRO A 527 -4.45 -10.94 19.36
CA PRO A 527 -4.76 -12.37 19.49
C PRO A 527 -4.51 -13.15 18.20
N ALA A 528 -4.76 -12.53 17.04
CA ALA A 528 -4.52 -13.18 15.75
C ALA A 528 -3.02 -13.28 15.37
N ALA A 529 -2.10 -12.78 16.24
CA ALA A 529 -0.67 -12.98 16.03
C ALA A 529 -0.18 -14.35 16.49
N ALA A 530 -0.92 -15.03 17.39
CA ALA A 530 -0.55 -16.32 17.95
C ALA A 530 -0.29 -17.37 16.88
N ASN A 531 0.88 -18.01 16.94
CA ASN A 531 1.31 -19.09 16.04
C ASN A 531 1.28 -18.71 14.55
N GLN A 532 1.64 -17.44 14.24
CA GLN A 532 1.67 -16.93 12.89
C GLN A 532 3.07 -16.46 12.48
N THR A 533 3.33 -16.57 11.16
CA THR A 533 4.50 -15.97 10.51
C THR A 533 4.07 -14.73 9.74
N PHE A 534 4.80 -13.62 9.92
CA PHE A 534 4.55 -12.35 9.25
C PHE A 534 5.78 -11.85 8.49
N LEU A 535 5.57 -11.40 7.26
CA LEU A 535 6.51 -10.54 6.55
C LEU A 535 6.26 -9.08 6.92
N VAL A 536 7.31 -8.28 6.95
CA VAL A 536 7.22 -6.85 7.29
C VAL A 536 8.07 -6.00 6.35
N SER A 537 7.43 -4.95 5.82
CA SER A 537 8.08 -3.88 5.02
C SER A 537 7.34 -2.55 5.25
N ASP A 538 7.88 -1.47 4.70
CA ASP A 538 7.21 -0.16 4.72
C ASP A 538 5.98 -0.12 3.78
N GLY A 539 5.71 -1.20 3.05
CA GLY A 539 4.60 -1.29 2.10
C GLY A 539 4.81 -0.48 0.83
N GLU A 540 6.02 -0.06 0.59
CA GLU A 540 6.49 0.66 -0.60
C GLU A 540 7.83 0.07 -1.04
N ASP A 541 7.93 -0.36 -2.31
CA ASP A 541 9.15 -0.88 -2.89
C ASP A 541 9.90 0.21 -3.64
N LEU A 542 11.20 0.26 -3.46
CA LEU A 542 12.04 1.26 -4.10
C LEU A 542 13.10 0.64 -5.00
N THR A 543 13.40 1.30 -6.12
CA THR A 543 14.65 1.03 -6.83
C THR A 543 15.83 1.57 -6.02
N VAL A 544 17.02 0.98 -6.17
CA VAL A 544 18.23 1.54 -5.55
C VAL A 544 18.45 3.00 -6.00
N THR A 545 18.15 3.31 -7.25
CA THR A 545 18.17 4.69 -7.78
C THR A 545 17.22 5.61 -7.01
N ALA A 546 15.96 5.20 -6.80
CA ALA A 546 14.97 5.98 -6.07
C ALA A 546 15.35 6.16 -4.59
N LEU A 547 15.87 5.11 -3.96
CA LEU A 547 16.35 5.17 -2.57
C LEU A 547 17.48 6.20 -2.41
N LEU A 548 18.46 6.21 -3.33
CA LEU A 548 19.55 7.20 -3.33
C LEU A 548 19.05 8.63 -3.56
N GLN A 549 18.09 8.81 -4.48
CA GLN A 549 17.48 10.11 -4.75
C GLN A 549 16.73 10.66 -3.53
N ARG A 550 15.91 9.83 -2.87
CA ARG A 550 15.17 10.22 -1.67
C ARG A 550 16.08 10.45 -0.48
N THR A 551 17.15 9.66 -0.34
CA THR A 551 18.18 9.89 0.67
C THR A 551 18.86 11.24 0.46
N ALA A 552 19.24 11.58 -0.79
CA ALA A 552 19.84 12.88 -1.12
C ALA A 552 18.87 14.05 -0.85
N ALA A 553 17.60 13.89 -1.20
CA ALA A 553 16.56 14.87 -0.89
C ALA A 553 16.38 15.07 0.63
N ALA A 554 16.47 14.00 1.43
CA ALA A 554 16.45 14.09 2.89
C ALA A 554 17.64 14.86 3.46
N PHE A 555 18.81 14.87 2.78
CA PHE A 555 19.98 15.72 3.08
C PHE A 555 19.86 17.14 2.52
N GLY A 556 18.78 17.47 1.78
CA GLY A 556 18.64 18.76 1.10
C GLY A 556 19.63 18.96 -0.07
N ARG A 557 20.12 17.87 -0.69
CA ARG A 557 21.12 17.90 -1.76
C ARG A 557 20.66 17.10 -2.99
N PRO A 558 21.09 17.46 -4.21
CA PRO A 558 20.82 16.64 -5.39
C PRO A 558 21.65 15.36 -5.37
N ALA A 559 21.03 14.24 -5.74
CA ALA A 559 21.76 12.99 -5.95
C ALA A 559 22.60 13.06 -7.25
N ARG A 560 23.90 12.79 -7.14
CA ARG A 560 24.79 12.72 -8.31
C ARG A 560 24.85 11.28 -8.82
N LEU A 561 23.83 10.88 -9.59
CA LEU A 561 23.69 9.53 -10.13
C LEU A 561 23.97 9.53 -11.63
N MET A 562 24.97 8.74 -12.05
CA MET A 562 25.29 8.53 -13.46
C MET A 562 24.44 7.36 -14.00
N PRO A 563 23.77 7.52 -15.15
CA PRO A 563 22.97 6.46 -15.77
C PRO A 563 23.90 5.44 -16.47
N VAL A 564 24.43 4.48 -15.71
CA VAL A 564 25.27 3.41 -16.25
C VAL A 564 24.42 2.17 -16.49
N PRO A 565 24.40 1.60 -17.71
CA PRO A 565 23.67 0.39 -18.01
C PRO A 565 24.13 -0.79 -17.15
N MET A 566 23.17 -1.65 -16.75
CA MET A 566 23.40 -2.77 -15.83
C MET A 566 24.50 -3.73 -16.30
N PHE A 567 24.60 -3.97 -17.62
CA PHE A 567 25.65 -4.86 -18.15
C PHE A 567 27.06 -4.33 -17.92
N ILE A 568 27.28 -3.00 -17.96
CA ILE A 568 28.56 -2.36 -17.68
C ILE A 568 28.90 -2.50 -16.18
N LEU A 569 27.90 -2.34 -15.30
CA LEU A 569 28.08 -2.54 -13.87
C LEU A 569 28.48 -3.99 -13.56
N ARG A 570 27.81 -4.97 -14.19
CA ARG A 570 28.14 -6.40 -14.04
C ARG A 570 29.55 -6.71 -14.54
N LEU A 571 29.92 -6.19 -15.71
CA LEU A 571 31.27 -6.37 -16.26
C LEU A 571 32.35 -5.76 -15.33
N GLY A 572 32.12 -4.52 -14.86
CA GLY A 572 33.01 -3.87 -13.89
C GLY A 572 33.11 -4.65 -12.57
N GLY A 573 32.01 -5.20 -12.08
CA GLY A 573 31.98 -6.06 -10.90
C GLY A 573 32.85 -7.32 -11.04
N ARG A 574 32.78 -7.96 -12.22
CA ARG A 574 33.63 -9.12 -12.55
C ARG A 574 35.12 -8.76 -12.57
N VAL A 575 35.46 -7.71 -13.29
CA VAL A 575 36.86 -7.24 -13.41
C VAL A 575 37.46 -6.87 -12.05
N LEU A 576 36.63 -6.29 -11.15
CA LEU A 576 37.08 -5.85 -9.82
C LEU A 576 36.93 -6.95 -8.73
N GLY A 577 36.53 -8.16 -9.08
CA GLY A 577 36.27 -9.23 -8.11
C GLY A 577 35.15 -8.94 -7.12
N LYS A 578 34.20 -8.05 -7.48
CA LYS A 578 33.05 -7.63 -6.66
C LYS A 578 31.70 -8.04 -7.26
N GLU A 579 31.67 -9.14 -7.99
CA GLU A 579 30.47 -9.62 -8.68
C GLU A 579 29.28 -9.80 -7.72
N ALA A 580 29.50 -10.41 -6.55
CA ALA A 580 28.46 -10.62 -5.54
C ALA A 580 27.88 -9.31 -4.99
N VAL A 581 28.67 -8.23 -4.91
CA VAL A 581 28.18 -6.91 -4.48
C VAL A 581 27.28 -6.29 -5.54
N VAL A 582 27.72 -6.33 -6.80
CA VAL A 582 26.95 -5.81 -7.93
C VAL A 582 25.67 -6.60 -8.12
N GLN A 583 25.72 -7.94 -8.01
CA GLN A 583 24.56 -8.79 -8.09
C GLN A 583 23.51 -8.39 -7.04
N ARG A 584 23.88 -8.28 -5.77
CA ARG A 584 22.99 -7.86 -4.69
C ARG A 584 22.39 -6.46 -4.91
N LEU A 585 23.12 -5.54 -5.54
CA LEU A 585 22.63 -4.20 -5.86
C LEU A 585 21.61 -4.21 -7.01
N CYS A 586 21.73 -5.17 -7.94
CA CYS A 586 20.91 -5.25 -9.14
C CYS A 586 19.69 -6.17 -9.01
N GLU A 587 19.65 -7.03 -7.99
CA GLU A 587 18.57 -7.99 -7.78
C GLU A 587 17.35 -7.35 -7.13
N THR A 588 16.17 -7.82 -7.53
CA THR A 588 14.89 -7.47 -6.92
C THR A 588 14.64 -8.36 -5.70
N LEU A 589 14.11 -7.79 -4.63
CA LEU A 589 13.59 -8.51 -3.48
C LEU A 589 12.36 -7.78 -2.95
N GLN A 590 11.20 -8.34 -3.19
CA GLN A 590 9.91 -7.79 -2.83
C GLN A 590 9.18 -8.72 -1.86
N VAL A 591 8.41 -8.16 -0.94
CA VAL A 591 7.57 -8.93 -0.01
C VAL A 591 6.15 -8.38 0.02
N ASP A 592 5.20 -9.29 0.10
CA ASP A 592 3.80 -8.97 0.33
C ASP A 592 3.49 -9.00 1.84
N ILE A 593 2.96 -7.90 2.36
CA ILE A 593 2.53 -7.77 3.75
C ILE A 593 1.00 -7.83 3.91
N THR A 594 0.29 -8.34 2.92
CA THR A 594 -1.18 -8.45 2.92
C THR A 594 -1.68 -9.32 4.07
N LYS A 595 -1.02 -10.44 4.37
CA LYS A 595 -1.33 -11.29 5.52
C LYS A 595 -1.21 -10.50 6.84
N THR A 596 -0.12 -9.75 7.01
CA THR A 596 0.12 -8.90 8.18
C THR A 596 -0.97 -7.84 8.34
N ARG A 597 -1.33 -7.17 7.23
CA ARG A 597 -2.41 -6.18 7.20
C ARG A 597 -3.77 -6.80 7.51
N ARG A 598 -4.08 -7.95 6.92
CA ARG A 598 -5.38 -8.60 7.06
C ARG A 598 -5.62 -9.14 8.46
N LEU A 599 -4.65 -9.85 9.02
CA LEU A 599 -4.82 -10.51 10.31
C LEU A 599 -4.68 -9.53 11.49
N LEU A 600 -3.76 -8.59 11.41
CA LEU A 600 -3.46 -7.67 12.51
C LEU A 600 -4.09 -6.28 12.34
N GLY A 601 -4.73 -5.98 11.21
CA GLY A 601 -5.13 -4.61 10.88
C GLY A 601 -3.95 -3.63 10.80
N TRP A 602 -2.71 -4.14 10.85
CA TRP A 602 -1.50 -3.36 10.97
C TRP A 602 -1.09 -2.70 9.65
N ARG A 603 -0.63 -1.46 9.74
CA ARG A 603 -0.03 -0.71 8.63
C ARG A 603 1.21 -0.01 9.12
N PRO A 604 2.26 0.12 8.28
CA PRO A 604 3.46 0.87 8.64
C PRO A 604 3.11 2.31 9.07
N PRO A 605 3.35 2.72 10.32
CA PRO A 605 2.98 4.05 10.80
C PRO A 605 3.88 5.16 10.26
N VAL A 606 5.08 4.83 9.80
CA VAL A 606 6.06 5.81 9.31
C VAL A 606 6.31 5.58 7.82
N SER A 607 6.19 6.64 7.00
CA SER A 607 6.53 6.58 5.58
C SER A 607 8.04 6.49 5.37
N VAL A 608 8.46 5.95 4.21
CA VAL A 608 9.88 5.88 3.81
C VAL A 608 10.58 7.22 3.93
N ASP A 609 9.99 8.30 3.43
CA ASP A 609 10.59 9.65 3.49
C ASP A 609 10.68 10.18 4.93
N GLY A 610 9.69 9.86 5.77
CA GLY A 610 9.73 10.18 7.20
C GLY A 610 10.89 9.49 7.91
N ALA A 611 11.06 8.20 7.67
CA ALA A 611 12.12 7.38 8.23
C ALA A 611 13.50 7.79 7.70
N LEU A 612 13.63 8.10 6.40
CA LEU A 612 14.89 8.62 5.82
C LEU A 612 15.29 9.96 6.43
N ARG A 613 14.35 10.91 6.57
CA ARG A 613 14.64 12.19 7.24
C ARG A 613 15.10 12.00 8.69
N LYS A 614 14.48 11.09 9.44
CA LYS A 614 14.87 10.76 10.82
C LYS A 614 16.29 10.17 10.86
N THR A 615 16.60 9.25 9.95
CA THR A 615 17.91 8.60 9.81
C THR A 615 19.01 9.61 9.47
N VAL A 616 18.74 10.51 8.52
CA VAL A 616 19.64 11.58 8.11
C VAL A 616 19.95 12.55 9.26
N ARG A 617 18.92 12.95 10.01
CA ARG A 617 19.12 13.83 11.17
C ARG A 617 20.05 13.24 12.23
N GLN A 618 19.99 11.92 12.46
CA GLN A 618 20.89 11.25 13.37
C GLN A 618 22.32 11.25 12.83
N LEU A 619 22.52 10.91 11.56
CA LEU A 619 23.83 10.87 10.92
C LEU A 619 24.53 12.25 10.89
N LEU A 620 23.77 13.35 10.81
CA LEU A 620 24.32 14.71 10.86
C LEU A 620 24.72 15.16 12.27
N LYS A 621 24.32 14.41 13.32
CA LYS A 621 24.72 14.65 14.72
C LYS A 621 25.97 13.86 15.13
N GLU A 622 26.26 12.78 14.39
CA GLU A 622 27.48 11.96 14.52
C GLU A 622 28.65 12.57 13.76
#